data_42d13faac856bb35f5fa38511fb16065
#
_entry.id   42d13faac856bb35f5fa38511fb16065
#
_cell.length_a   1.000
_cell.length_b   1.000
_cell.length_c   1.000
_cell.angle_alpha   90.00
_cell.angle_beta   90.00
_cell.angle_gamma   90.00
#
_symmetry.space_group_name_H-M   'P 1'
#
loop_
_entity.id
_entity.type
_entity.pdbx_description
1 polymer ?
#
loop_
_entity_poly.entity_id
_entity_poly.type
_entity_poly.pdbx_seq_one_letter_code
_entity_poly.pdbx_strand_id
1 'polypeptide(L)'
;MEKLTYQFLKDTGAKVPIVGGPMYPGSNPELVAAVSNSGGFGVVQPLALTALYGHDFREGLQLIKKLTKNPFGVNFTIFGGANKKYHKQMERWMKISIEEGVKFFLTSLGKPNEIVKVAKQHQIKVYHDVPNKKVALAMKDCGVDGLNCINWRGGGQTGIQSAEKFIEELHDIGIPLICAGGISNKEDYKKALEMGYAGVQMGTRFLATHECKVTQSYKQAIIESSEEDIVWTNKIAGNNSSVIKTKDVMQGGLRTGPVINFMLRQSKLKRYARMYLMSQGLKNYNKTAFDDSVQFWQAGKGVGNIKSCLLYTSPSPRD
;
A
#
# COMPACT_ATOMS: atom_id res chain seq x y z
N MET A 1 -14.98 8.55 -17.52
CA MET A 1 -13.84 7.65 -17.30
C MET A 1 -12.53 8.27 -17.75
N GLU A 2 -12.34 8.55 -19.03
CA GLU A 2 -11.08 9.14 -19.59
C GLU A 2 -10.61 10.38 -18.85
N LYS A 3 -11.52 11.29 -18.48
CA LYS A 3 -11.18 12.52 -17.75
C LYS A 3 -10.53 12.26 -16.40
N LEU A 4 -11.00 11.30 -15.61
CA LEU A 4 -10.45 10.99 -14.28
C LEU A 4 -9.14 10.19 -14.39
N THR A 5 -9.02 9.31 -15.38
CA THR A 5 -7.74 8.65 -15.71
C THR A 5 -6.69 9.67 -16.15
N TYR A 6 -7.06 10.60 -17.02
CA TYR A 6 -6.18 11.70 -17.42
C TYR A 6 -5.76 12.56 -16.21
N GLN A 7 -6.71 12.87 -15.31
CA GLN A 7 -6.41 13.61 -14.09
C GLN A 7 -5.41 12.85 -13.20
N PHE A 8 -5.62 11.55 -13.01
CA PHE A 8 -4.68 10.71 -12.25
C PHE A 8 -3.27 10.71 -12.87
N LEU A 9 -3.16 10.54 -14.19
CA LEU A 9 -1.87 10.58 -14.89
C LEU A 9 -1.20 11.95 -14.76
N LYS A 10 -1.97 13.04 -14.83
CA LYS A 10 -1.47 14.39 -14.59
C LYS A 10 -0.99 14.59 -13.14
N ASP A 11 -1.72 14.08 -12.15
CA ASP A 11 -1.39 14.21 -10.74
C ASP A 11 -0.12 13.44 -10.37
N THR A 12 0.11 12.29 -11.00
CA THR A 12 1.26 11.41 -10.73
C THR A 12 2.44 11.64 -11.67
N GLY A 13 2.19 12.11 -12.88
CA GLY A 13 3.17 12.15 -13.96
C GLY A 13 3.51 10.76 -14.54
N ALA A 14 2.72 9.73 -14.20
CA ALA A 14 2.86 8.39 -14.77
C ALA A 14 2.41 8.33 -16.23
N LYS A 15 2.93 7.36 -16.99
CA LYS A 15 2.54 7.10 -18.40
C LYS A 15 1.37 6.11 -18.49
N VAL A 16 1.28 5.19 -17.51
CA VAL A 16 0.20 4.22 -17.39
C VAL A 16 -0.42 4.30 -15.99
N PRO A 17 -1.73 4.12 -15.83
CA PRO A 17 -2.41 4.32 -14.56
C PRO A 17 -2.25 3.12 -13.60
N ILE A 18 -1.00 2.76 -13.32
CA ILE A 18 -0.62 1.67 -12.42
C ILE A 18 0.26 2.22 -11.28
N VAL A 19 -0.18 2.02 -10.05
CA VAL A 19 0.57 2.35 -8.83
C VAL A 19 1.24 1.10 -8.27
N GLY A 20 2.55 1.15 -8.05
CA GLY A 20 3.23 0.23 -7.16
C GLY A 20 2.96 0.65 -5.72
N GLY A 21 2.07 -0.08 -5.06
CA GLY A 21 1.58 0.27 -3.73
C GLY A 21 2.69 0.33 -2.68
N PRO A 22 2.55 1.19 -1.66
CA PRO A 22 3.49 1.22 -0.54
C PRO A 22 3.36 -0.06 0.29
N MET A 23 4.43 -0.82 0.37
CA MET A 23 4.45 -2.13 1.04
C MET A 23 5.52 -2.19 2.12
N TYR A 24 5.18 -2.80 3.23
CA TYR A 24 6.12 -3.24 4.21
C TYR A 24 6.06 -4.78 4.23
N PRO A 25 7.10 -5.49 3.76
CA PRO A 25 8.49 -5.06 3.55
C PRO A 25 8.86 -4.62 2.12
N GLY A 26 7.96 -4.64 1.14
CA GLY A 26 8.31 -4.66 -0.30
C GLY A 26 8.78 -3.35 -0.94
N SER A 27 8.68 -2.17 -0.31
CA SER A 27 9.01 -0.88 -0.96
C SER A 27 10.49 -0.49 -0.84
N ASN A 28 11.40 -1.36 -1.34
CA ASN A 28 12.80 -1.00 -1.49
C ASN A 28 13.05 -0.04 -2.67
N PRO A 29 14.14 0.74 -2.65
CA PRO A 29 14.42 1.74 -3.68
C PRO A 29 14.41 1.21 -5.10
N GLU A 30 14.95 0.02 -5.32
CA GLU A 30 15.03 -0.59 -6.65
C GLU A 30 13.64 -0.92 -7.21
N LEU A 31 12.73 -1.46 -6.39
CA LEU A 31 11.36 -1.73 -6.81
C LEU A 31 10.60 -0.45 -7.13
N VAL A 32 10.68 0.58 -6.25
CA VAL A 32 10.02 1.87 -6.49
C VAL A 32 10.50 2.48 -7.81
N ALA A 33 11.81 2.47 -8.04
CA ALA A 33 12.40 2.98 -9.28
C ALA A 33 12.01 2.15 -10.51
N ALA A 34 11.99 0.82 -10.42
CA ALA A 34 11.62 -0.07 -11.52
C ALA A 34 10.17 0.15 -11.98
N VAL A 35 9.23 0.28 -11.04
CA VAL A 35 7.83 0.61 -11.35
C VAL A 35 7.73 1.94 -12.09
N SER A 36 8.44 2.97 -11.61
CA SER A 36 8.45 4.30 -12.26
C SER A 36 9.10 4.26 -13.65
N ASN A 37 10.20 3.52 -13.81
CA ASN A 37 10.89 3.35 -15.09
C ASN A 37 10.05 2.59 -16.13
N SER A 38 9.18 1.68 -15.67
CA SER A 38 8.22 0.98 -16.54
C SER A 38 6.99 1.82 -16.93
N GLY A 39 6.98 3.10 -16.57
CA GLY A 39 5.90 4.04 -16.88
C GLY A 39 4.76 4.06 -15.86
N GLY A 40 4.77 3.20 -14.85
CA GLY A 40 3.86 3.26 -13.71
C GLY A 40 4.27 4.33 -12.69
N PHE A 41 3.76 4.23 -11.48
CA PHE A 41 4.02 5.16 -10.40
C PHE A 41 4.41 4.41 -9.12
N GLY A 42 5.70 4.37 -8.80
CA GLY A 42 6.22 3.75 -7.59
C GLY A 42 5.92 4.60 -6.35
N VAL A 43 5.54 3.97 -5.24
CA VAL A 43 5.31 4.68 -3.96
C VAL A 43 6.20 4.08 -2.88
N VAL A 44 7.06 4.91 -2.30
CA VAL A 44 7.95 4.50 -1.21
C VAL A 44 7.21 4.50 0.12
N GLN A 45 7.47 3.48 0.94
CA GLN A 45 6.98 3.41 2.31
C GLN A 45 8.13 3.79 3.27
N PRO A 46 8.04 4.93 4.00
CA PRO A 46 9.16 5.45 4.78
C PRO A 46 9.68 4.50 5.87
N LEU A 47 8.78 3.73 6.53
CA LEU A 47 9.23 2.75 7.52
C LEU A 47 10.00 1.59 6.89
N ALA A 48 9.61 1.13 5.70
CA ALA A 48 10.37 0.13 4.98
C ALA A 48 11.75 0.67 4.61
N LEU A 49 11.80 1.87 4.03
CA LEU A 49 13.05 2.52 3.62
C LEU A 49 14.03 2.70 4.79
N THR A 50 13.53 3.15 5.96
CA THR A 50 14.38 3.52 7.10
C THR A 50 14.60 2.36 8.08
N ALA A 51 13.52 1.81 8.64
CA ALA A 51 13.61 0.83 9.72
C ALA A 51 13.95 -0.59 9.23
N LEU A 52 13.61 -0.92 7.98
CA LEU A 52 13.86 -2.25 7.42
C LEU A 52 15.13 -2.26 6.56
N TYR A 53 15.26 -1.34 5.60
CA TYR A 53 16.41 -1.27 4.69
C TYR A 53 17.57 -0.41 5.22
N GLY A 54 17.41 0.25 6.38
CA GLY A 54 18.48 0.93 7.10
C GLY A 54 18.95 2.25 6.49
N HIS A 55 18.24 2.80 5.49
CA HIS A 55 18.63 4.08 4.88
C HIS A 55 18.27 5.26 5.80
N ASP A 56 19.09 6.31 5.82
CA ASP A 56 18.56 7.64 6.13
C ASP A 56 17.47 7.98 5.11
N PHE A 57 16.42 8.64 5.56
CA PHE A 57 15.26 8.85 4.69
C PHE A 57 15.59 9.72 3.47
N ARG A 58 16.41 10.77 3.65
CA ARG A 58 16.85 11.64 2.55
C ARG A 58 17.74 10.88 1.58
N GLU A 59 18.73 10.16 2.09
CA GLU A 59 19.64 9.35 1.27
C GLU A 59 18.87 8.29 0.48
N GLY A 60 17.87 7.66 1.09
CA GLY A 60 17.00 6.70 0.41
C GLY A 60 16.18 7.31 -0.73
N LEU A 61 15.62 8.53 -0.56
CA LEU A 61 14.95 9.25 -1.64
C LEU A 61 15.93 9.63 -2.76
N GLN A 62 17.15 10.06 -2.41
CA GLN A 62 18.20 10.38 -3.37
C GLN A 62 18.68 9.15 -4.12
N LEU A 63 18.74 7.97 -3.46
CA LEU A 63 19.03 6.70 -4.12
C LEU A 63 17.95 6.38 -5.17
N ILE A 64 16.66 6.51 -4.84
CA ILE A 64 15.58 6.31 -5.82
C ILE A 64 15.76 7.28 -7.00
N LYS A 65 16.07 8.56 -6.76
CA LYS A 65 16.31 9.58 -7.80
C LYS A 65 17.54 9.29 -8.69
N LYS A 66 18.52 8.56 -8.17
CA LYS A 66 19.65 8.04 -8.98
C LYS A 66 19.21 6.89 -9.89
N LEU A 67 18.31 6.01 -9.42
CA LEU A 67 17.82 4.84 -10.13
C LEU A 67 16.74 5.18 -11.16
N THR A 68 15.99 6.28 -10.97
CA THR A 68 14.96 6.73 -11.92
C THR A 68 14.94 8.26 -12.06
N LYS A 69 14.59 8.72 -13.27
CA LYS A 69 14.26 10.14 -13.54
C LYS A 69 12.75 10.37 -13.58
N ASN A 70 11.96 9.30 -13.53
CA ASN A 70 10.51 9.37 -13.51
C ASN A 70 9.99 9.69 -12.10
N PRO A 71 8.78 10.29 -11.99
CA PRO A 71 8.20 10.64 -10.71
C PRO A 71 7.86 9.40 -9.87
N PHE A 72 7.89 9.59 -8.55
CA PHE A 72 7.45 8.62 -7.55
C PHE A 72 6.79 9.33 -6.38
N GLY A 73 6.00 8.60 -5.59
CA GLY A 73 5.29 9.12 -4.42
C GLY A 73 5.87 8.62 -3.10
N VAL A 74 5.42 9.27 -2.01
CA VAL A 74 5.74 8.87 -0.62
C VAL A 74 4.45 8.56 0.13
N ASN A 75 4.43 7.45 0.87
CA ASN A 75 3.31 7.08 1.73
C ASN A 75 3.47 7.64 3.14
N PHE A 76 2.38 8.17 3.69
CA PHE A 76 2.29 8.56 5.09
C PHE A 76 1.16 7.82 5.79
N THR A 77 1.53 6.90 6.70
CA THR A 77 0.58 6.16 7.53
C THR A 77 0.25 6.96 8.77
N ILE A 78 -0.98 7.44 8.91
CA ILE A 78 -1.41 8.31 9.99
C ILE A 78 -1.92 7.48 11.16
N PHE A 79 -1.08 7.26 12.16
CA PHE A 79 -1.49 6.61 13.40
C PHE A 79 -2.10 7.64 14.35
N GLY A 80 -3.37 7.45 14.75
CA GLY A 80 -4.04 8.39 15.65
C GLY A 80 -3.25 8.65 16.92
N GLY A 81 -3.12 9.92 17.27
CA GLY A 81 -2.66 10.67 18.45
C GLY A 81 -1.83 10.06 19.59
N ALA A 82 -1.58 8.74 19.63
CA ALA A 82 -0.96 8.08 20.78
C ALA A 82 0.57 8.01 20.69
N ASN A 83 1.16 8.14 19.53
CA ASN A 83 2.61 8.05 19.35
C ASN A 83 3.19 9.39 18.86
N LYS A 84 3.43 10.30 19.81
CA LYS A 84 4.03 11.63 19.52
C LYS A 84 5.39 11.52 18.81
N LYS A 85 6.18 10.48 19.12
CA LYS A 85 7.49 10.25 18.48
C LYS A 85 7.33 9.93 17.01
N TYR A 86 6.39 9.04 16.66
CA TYR A 86 6.10 8.71 15.27
C TYR A 86 5.53 9.92 14.50
N HIS A 87 4.67 10.70 15.14
CA HIS A 87 4.10 11.90 14.51
C HIS A 87 5.19 12.93 14.13
N LYS A 88 6.10 13.24 15.07
CA LYS A 88 7.27 14.07 14.77
C LYS A 88 8.15 13.49 13.67
N GLN A 89 8.34 12.18 13.64
CA GLN A 89 9.10 11.52 12.59
C GLN A 89 8.40 11.64 11.22
N MET A 90 7.09 11.49 11.17
CA MET A 90 6.30 11.65 9.95
C MET A 90 6.37 13.10 9.43
N GLU A 91 6.30 14.10 10.31
CA GLU A 91 6.49 15.53 9.96
C GLU A 91 7.88 15.77 9.35
N ARG A 92 8.93 15.17 9.95
CA ARG A 92 10.29 15.24 9.41
C ARG A 92 10.39 14.61 8.03
N TRP A 93 9.80 13.42 7.82
CA TRP A 93 9.78 12.77 6.52
C TRP A 93 9.01 13.59 5.48
N MET A 94 7.90 14.21 5.87
CA MET A 94 7.12 15.08 4.99
C MET A 94 7.95 16.29 4.54
N LYS A 95 8.64 16.97 5.49
CA LYS A 95 9.54 18.08 5.19
C LYS A 95 10.65 17.67 4.21
N ILE A 96 11.33 16.54 4.48
CA ILE A 96 12.38 16.01 3.59
C ILE A 96 11.80 15.68 2.21
N SER A 97 10.61 15.07 2.12
CA SER A 97 9.95 14.76 0.85
C SER A 97 9.71 16.03 0.01
N ILE A 98 9.28 17.12 0.65
CA ILE A 98 9.06 18.42 0.00
C ILE A 98 10.40 18.98 -0.52
N GLU A 99 11.44 19.00 0.33
CA GLU A 99 12.78 19.48 -0.01
C GLU A 99 13.41 18.66 -1.15
N GLU A 100 13.15 17.34 -1.19
CA GLU A 100 13.59 16.46 -2.27
C GLU A 100 12.70 16.52 -3.52
N GLY A 101 11.70 17.40 -3.55
CA GLY A 101 10.87 17.66 -4.73
C GLY A 101 9.81 16.59 -5.03
N VAL A 102 9.43 15.77 -4.06
CA VAL A 102 8.32 14.83 -4.21
C VAL A 102 7.01 15.61 -4.42
N LYS A 103 6.21 15.21 -5.39
CA LYS A 103 4.97 15.90 -5.78
C LYS A 103 3.68 15.10 -5.52
N PHE A 104 3.79 13.95 -4.88
CA PHE A 104 2.64 13.11 -4.59
C PHE A 104 2.78 12.40 -3.25
N PHE A 105 1.74 12.51 -2.43
CA PHE A 105 1.62 11.80 -1.16
C PHE A 105 0.43 10.82 -1.21
N LEU A 106 0.68 9.58 -0.82
CA LEU A 106 -0.37 8.61 -0.52
C LEU A 106 -0.52 8.52 0.99
N THR A 107 -1.71 8.75 1.51
CA THR A 107 -1.97 8.72 2.95
C THR A 107 -2.87 7.55 3.33
N SER A 108 -2.73 7.04 4.54
CA SER A 108 -3.51 5.89 5.02
C SER A 108 -3.89 6.00 6.50
N LEU A 109 -4.98 5.35 6.89
CA LEU A 109 -5.56 5.19 8.23
C LEU A 109 -6.24 6.42 8.81
N GLY A 110 -5.52 7.38 9.39
CA GLY A 110 -6.07 8.55 10.06
C GLY A 110 -6.50 9.66 9.08
N LYS A 111 -7.04 10.77 9.60
CA LYS A 111 -7.43 11.92 8.78
C LYS A 111 -6.20 12.70 8.30
N PRO A 112 -6.06 13.01 7.00
CA PRO A 112 -4.87 13.66 6.44
C PRO A 112 -4.91 15.20 6.46
N ASN A 113 -5.74 15.84 7.29
CA ASN A 113 -5.98 17.29 7.25
C ASN A 113 -4.69 18.12 7.22
N GLU A 114 -3.75 17.84 8.14
CA GLU A 114 -2.49 18.58 8.22
C GLU A 114 -1.61 18.31 7.01
N ILE A 115 -1.57 17.07 6.53
CA ILE A 115 -0.80 16.69 5.32
C ILE A 115 -1.39 17.38 4.10
N VAL A 116 -2.72 17.38 3.93
CA VAL A 116 -3.40 18.07 2.83
C VAL A 116 -3.15 19.58 2.86
N LYS A 117 -3.22 20.20 4.06
CA LYS A 117 -2.93 21.63 4.24
C LYS A 117 -1.51 21.98 3.77
N VAL A 118 -0.51 21.23 4.22
CA VAL A 118 0.90 21.44 3.83
C VAL A 118 1.10 21.13 2.34
N ALA A 119 0.56 20.01 1.85
CA ALA A 119 0.69 19.60 0.46
C ALA A 119 0.17 20.66 -0.53
N LYS A 120 -0.97 21.29 -0.24
CA LYS A 120 -1.54 22.38 -1.04
C LYS A 120 -0.60 23.57 -1.18
N GLN A 121 0.12 23.94 -0.11
CA GLN A 121 1.10 25.05 -0.14
C GLN A 121 2.29 24.77 -1.08
N HIS A 122 2.60 23.50 -1.32
CA HIS A 122 3.72 23.04 -2.15
C HIS A 122 3.28 22.42 -3.48
N GLN A 123 1.99 22.55 -3.85
CA GLN A 123 1.42 21.97 -5.08
C GLN A 123 1.64 20.44 -5.16
N ILE A 124 1.53 19.76 -4.04
CA ILE A 124 1.67 18.31 -3.93
C ILE A 124 0.29 17.69 -3.93
N LYS A 125 0.11 16.62 -4.69
CA LYS A 125 -1.13 15.85 -4.75
C LYS A 125 -1.23 14.87 -3.60
N VAL A 126 -2.41 14.74 -3.03
CA VAL A 126 -2.67 13.84 -1.91
C VAL A 126 -3.80 12.87 -2.27
N TYR A 127 -3.47 11.59 -2.30
CA TYR A 127 -4.48 10.52 -2.38
C TYR A 127 -4.57 9.81 -1.03
N HIS A 128 -5.73 9.19 -0.74
CA HIS A 128 -5.95 8.53 0.55
C HIS A 128 -6.54 7.13 0.39
N ASP A 129 -6.03 6.18 1.20
CA ASP A 129 -6.54 4.81 1.28
C ASP A 129 -7.89 4.77 1.99
N VAL A 130 -8.93 4.30 1.31
CA VAL A 130 -10.29 4.22 1.85
C VAL A 130 -10.83 2.79 1.84
N PRO A 131 -11.35 2.29 2.98
CA PRO A 131 -11.90 0.94 3.08
C PRO A 131 -13.42 0.87 2.82
N ASN A 132 -14.12 2.01 2.69
CA ASN A 132 -15.57 2.09 2.47
C ASN A 132 -16.03 3.51 2.13
N LYS A 133 -17.30 3.63 1.65
CA LYS A 133 -17.95 4.89 1.29
C LYS A 133 -17.88 5.98 2.37
N LYS A 134 -18.16 5.63 3.64
CA LYS A 134 -18.16 6.60 4.74
C LYS A 134 -16.82 7.29 4.89
N VAL A 135 -15.73 6.52 4.83
CA VAL A 135 -14.37 7.07 4.89
C VAL A 135 -14.06 7.86 3.62
N ALA A 136 -14.46 7.36 2.44
CA ALA A 136 -14.25 8.03 1.16
C ALA A 136 -14.83 9.45 1.15
N LEU A 137 -16.08 9.62 1.56
CA LEU A 137 -16.73 10.93 1.65
C LEU A 137 -16.02 11.85 2.65
N ALA A 138 -15.68 11.34 3.83
CA ALA A 138 -14.96 12.14 4.83
C ALA A 138 -13.55 12.56 4.34
N MET A 139 -12.88 11.75 3.51
CA MET A 139 -11.57 12.12 2.94
C MET A 139 -11.71 13.13 1.81
N LYS A 140 -12.75 13.02 0.97
CA LYS A 140 -13.10 14.06 0.00
C LYS A 140 -13.31 15.41 0.70
N ASP A 141 -14.06 15.43 1.80
CA ASP A 141 -14.30 16.64 2.60
C ASP A 141 -13.01 17.21 3.23
N CYS A 142 -12.02 16.35 3.53
CA CYS A 142 -10.68 16.78 3.92
C CYS A 142 -9.89 17.43 2.78
N GLY A 143 -10.37 17.33 1.53
CA GLY A 143 -9.78 17.95 0.35
C GLY A 143 -8.62 17.18 -0.27
N VAL A 144 -8.64 15.85 -0.19
CA VAL A 144 -7.71 14.99 -0.95
C VAL A 144 -8.01 15.06 -2.44
N ASP A 145 -6.99 14.85 -3.28
CA ASP A 145 -7.10 14.94 -4.75
C ASP A 145 -7.63 13.64 -5.38
N GLY A 146 -7.55 12.50 -4.67
CA GLY A 146 -8.08 11.21 -5.13
C GLY A 146 -8.15 10.17 -4.03
N LEU A 147 -8.77 9.03 -4.32
CA LEU A 147 -9.02 7.95 -3.37
C LEU A 147 -8.46 6.63 -3.88
N ASN A 148 -7.76 5.91 -3.01
CA ASN A 148 -7.30 4.56 -3.24
C ASN A 148 -8.26 3.59 -2.54
N CYS A 149 -9.14 2.94 -3.31
CA CYS A 149 -10.22 2.09 -2.83
C CYS A 149 -9.69 0.70 -2.47
N ILE A 150 -9.37 0.50 -1.19
CA ILE A 150 -8.85 -0.78 -0.69
C ILE A 150 -10.01 -1.78 -0.59
N ASN A 151 -10.13 -2.68 -1.54
CA ASN A 151 -11.17 -3.70 -1.57
C ASN A 151 -10.77 -4.97 -0.79
N TRP A 152 -11.71 -5.90 -0.61
CA TRP A 152 -11.52 -7.12 0.19
C TRP A 152 -10.50 -8.13 -0.39
N ARG A 153 -10.09 -7.96 -1.65
CA ARG A 153 -9.08 -8.81 -2.32
C ARG A 153 -7.64 -8.28 -2.13
N GLY A 154 -7.47 -7.14 -1.43
CA GLY A 154 -6.17 -6.54 -1.16
C GLY A 154 -5.27 -7.39 -0.28
N GLY A 155 -3.94 -7.24 -0.44
CA GLY A 155 -2.93 -7.81 0.45
C GLY A 155 -2.62 -6.87 1.63
N GLY A 156 -2.19 -7.42 2.75
CA GLY A 156 -1.98 -6.62 3.95
C GLY A 156 -3.28 -6.06 4.48
N GLN A 157 -3.30 -4.80 4.92
CA GLN A 157 -4.54 -4.17 5.36
C GLN A 157 -5.56 -4.14 4.21
N THR A 158 -6.74 -4.70 4.47
CA THR A 158 -7.78 -4.85 3.46
C THR A 158 -9.13 -4.30 3.94
N GLY A 159 -9.93 -3.84 2.99
CA GLY A 159 -11.34 -3.48 3.21
C GLY A 159 -12.24 -4.72 3.26
N ILE A 160 -13.53 -4.46 3.33
CA ILE A 160 -14.58 -5.50 3.30
C ILE A 160 -15.49 -5.38 2.07
N GLN A 161 -15.40 -4.27 1.33
CA GLN A 161 -16.18 -4.03 0.13
C GLN A 161 -15.51 -4.62 -1.11
N SER A 162 -16.32 -4.98 -2.12
CA SER A 162 -15.80 -5.37 -3.43
C SER A 162 -15.41 -4.13 -4.26
N ALA A 163 -14.64 -4.34 -5.33
CA ALA A 163 -14.30 -3.28 -6.26
C ALA A 163 -15.56 -2.71 -6.95
N GLU A 164 -16.49 -3.57 -7.33
CA GLU A 164 -17.77 -3.19 -7.93
C GLU A 164 -18.59 -2.30 -6.98
N LYS A 165 -18.66 -2.68 -5.70
CA LYS A 165 -19.41 -1.93 -4.69
C LYS A 165 -18.84 -0.52 -4.47
N PHE A 166 -17.53 -0.35 -4.53
CA PHE A 166 -16.93 0.98 -4.47
C PHE A 166 -17.37 1.87 -5.62
N ILE A 167 -17.36 1.37 -6.86
CA ILE A 167 -17.81 2.15 -8.03
C ILE A 167 -19.30 2.44 -7.95
N GLU A 168 -20.14 1.46 -7.61
CA GLU A 168 -21.58 1.67 -7.40
C GLU A 168 -21.86 2.83 -6.44
N GLU A 169 -21.08 2.93 -5.35
CA GLU A 169 -21.32 3.92 -4.29
C GLU A 169 -20.62 5.26 -4.51
N LEU A 170 -19.58 5.33 -5.35
CA LEU A 170 -18.67 6.49 -5.44
C LEU A 170 -18.50 7.04 -6.87
N HIS A 171 -19.19 6.50 -7.90
CA HIS A 171 -19.01 6.94 -9.29
C HIS A 171 -19.17 8.45 -9.49
N ASP A 172 -20.02 9.11 -8.70
CA ASP A 172 -20.29 10.56 -8.76
C ASP A 172 -19.39 11.40 -7.85
N ILE A 173 -18.39 10.80 -7.21
CA ILE A 173 -17.55 11.50 -6.23
C ILE A 173 -16.72 12.65 -6.84
N GLY A 174 -16.48 12.61 -8.14
CA GLY A 174 -15.85 13.68 -8.91
C GLY A 174 -14.33 13.81 -8.78
N ILE A 175 -13.66 12.84 -8.13
CA ILE A 175 -12.20 12.75 -8.02
C ILE A 175 -11.74 11.33 -8.42
N PRO A 176 -10.47 11.14 -8.86
CA PRO A 176 -9.97 9.83 -9.27
C PRO A 176 -10.13 8.75 -8.21
N LEU A 177 -10.64 7.58 -8.61
CA LEU A 177 -10.72 6.37 -7.81
C LEU A 177 -9.69 5.36 -8.34
N ILE A 178 -8.85 4.83 -7.46
CA ILE A 178 -7.84 3.82 -7.78
C ILE A 178 -8.28 2.48 -7.19
N CYS A 179 -8.35 1.43 -8.02
CA CYS A 179 -8.69 0.09 -7.56
C CYS A 179 -7.49 -0.56 -6.86
N ALA A 180 -7.59 -0.84 -5.57
CA ALA A 180 -6.53 -1.47 -4.80
C ALA A 180 -7.00 -2.82 -4.24
N GLY A 181 -6.46 -3.90 -4.80
CA GLY A 181 -6.73 -5.29 -4.39
C GLY A 181 -7.25 -6.16 -5.52
N GLY A 182 -6.64 -7.34 -5.64
CA GLY A 182 -7.00 -8.35 -6.62
C GLY A 182 -6.44 -8.13 -8.03
N ILE A 183 -5.63 -7.11 -8.24
CA ILE A 183 -5.05 -6.79 -9.55
C ILE A 183 -3.67 -7.46 -9.67
N SER A 184 -3.50 -8.36 -10.63
CA SER A 184 -2.28 -9.15 -10.78
C SER A 184 -1.87 -9.44 -12.23
N ASN A 185 -2.74 -9.23 -13.18
CA ASN A 185 -2.51 -9.42 -14.62
C ASN A 185 -3.20 -8.33 -15.45
N LYS A 186 -3.09 -8.44 -16.78
CA LYS A 186 -3.65 -7.49 -17.75
C LYS A 186 -5.18 -7.51 -17.75
N GLU A 187 -5.78 -8.65 -17.54
CA GLU A 187 -7.23 -8.85 -17.52
C GLU A 187 -7.84 -8.14 -16.29
N ASP A 188 -7.26 -8.34 -15.11
CA ASP A 188 -7.67 -7.64 -13.89
C ASP A 188 -7.57 -6.12 -14.06
N TYR A 189 -6.47 -5.65 -14.67
CA TYR A 189 -6.24 -4.23 -14.96
C TYR A 189 -7.32 -3.67 -15.89
N LYS A 190 -7.58 -4.33 -17.03
CA LYS A 190 -8.62 -3.90 -17.97
C LYS A 190 -9.99 -3.85 -17.32
N LYS A 191 -10.38 -4.92 -16.60
CA LYS A 191 -11.65 -5.00 -15.88
C LYS A 191 -11.82 -3.85 -14.90
N ALA A 192 -10.78 -3.47 -14.15
CA ALA A 192 -10.85 -2.33 -13.24
C ALA A 192 -11.11 -1.00 -13.97
N LEU A 193 -10.44 -0.76 -15.11
CA LEU A 193 -10.69 0.44 -15.92
C LEU A 193 -12.09 0.44 -16.53
N GLU A 194 -12.56 -0.70 -17.04
CA GLU A 194 -13.91 -0.87 -17.59
C GLU A 194 -15.01 -0.63 -16.54
N MET A 195 -14.77 -0.98 -15.28
CA MET A 195 -15.67 -0.65 -14.17
C MET A 195 -15.75 0.86 -13.90
N GLY A 196 -14.77 1.68 -14.32
CA GLY A 196 -14.76 3.12 -14.10
C GLY A 196 -13.67 3.65 -13.16
N TYR A 197 -12.73 2.81 -12.74
CA TYR A 197 -11.57 3.26 -12.00
C TYR A 197 -10.63 4.10 -12.88
N ALA A 198 -10.04 5.14 -12.30
CA ALA A 198 -9.05 5.98 -12.96
C ALA A 198 -7.67 5.31 -13.09
N GLY A 199 -7.42 4.27 -12.31
CA GLY A 199 -6.19 3.49 -12.30
C GLY A 199 -6.25 2.35 -11.30
N VAL A 200 -5.15 1.64 -11.14
CA VAL A 200 -5.04 0.49 -10.23
C VAL A 200 -3.82 0.59 -9.32
N GLN A 201 -3.90 0.02 -8.13
CA GLN A 201 -2.76 -0.21 -7.25
C GLN A 201 -2.47 -1.69 -7.14
N MET A 202 -1.23 -2.07 -7.39
CA MET A 202 -0.74 -3.43 -7.30
C MET A 202 0.30 -3.54 -6.17
N GLY A 203 0.18 -4.57 -5.35
CA GLY A 203 1.14 -4.89 -4.29
C GLY A 203 1.73 -6.28 -4.50
N THR A 204 0.94 -7.32 -4.30
CA THR A 204 1.36 -8.72 -4.33
C THR A 204 2.08 -9.11 -5.62
N ARG A 205 1.61 -8.60 -6.79
CA ARG A 205 2.29 -8.83 -8.07
C ARG A 205 3.74 -8.29 -8.05
N PHE A 206 3.95 -7.11 -7.46
CA PHE A 206 5.26 -6.49 -7.37
C PHE A 206 6.16 -7.13 -6.31
N LEU A 207 5.61 -7.75 -5.25
CA LEU A 207 6.40 -8.57 -4.33
C LEU A 207 7.06 -9.77 -5.05
N ALA A 208 6.35 -10.35 -6.03
CA ALA A 208 6.85 -11.44 -6.87
C ALA A 208 7.58 -10.91 -8.11
N THR A 209 8.55 -9.99 -7.93
CA THR A 209 9.45 -9.49 -8.96
C THR A 209 10.90 -9.58 -8.49
N HIS A 210 11.85 -9.58 -9.41
CA HIS A 210 13.27 -9.66 -9.08
C HIS A 210 13.76 -8.41 -8.33
N GLU A 211 13.18 -7.25 -8.63
CA GLU A 211 13.52 -5.95 -8.04
C GLU A 211 13.09 -5.82 -6.57
N CYS A 212 12.10 -6.59 -6.15
CA CYS A 212 11.70 -6.62 -4.76
C CYS A 212 12.67 -7.45 -3.91
N LYS A 213 13.18 -6.87 -2.83
CA LYS A 213 14.19 -7.48 -1.95
C LYS A 213 13.61 -8.33 -0.81
N VAL A 214 12.42 -8.89 -0.97
CA VAL A 214 11.93 -9.92 -0.04
C VAL A 214 12.58 -11.27 -0.33
N THR A 215 12.51 -12.21 0.63
CA THR A 215 13.11 -13.54 0.48
C THR A 215 12.56 -14.31 -0.73
N GLN A 216 13.35 -15.21 -1.27
CA GLN A 216 12.91 -16.06 -2.36
C GLN A 216 11.75 -16.96 -1.95
N SER A 217 11.75 -17.44 -0.70
CA SER A 217 10.65 -18.24 -0.13
C SER A 217 9.33 -17.49 -0.10
N TYR A 218 9.35 -16.18 0.21
CA TYR A 218 8.14 -15.35 0.14
C TYR A 218 7.63 -15.23 -1.30
N LYS A 219 8.53 -14.98 -2.27
CA LYS A 219 8.15 -14.92 -3.69
C LYS A 219 7.56 -16.25 -4.18
N GLN A 220 8.21 -17.35 -3.80
CA GLN A 220 7.76 -18.68 -4.14
C GLN A 220 6.39 -19.01 -3.53
N ALA A 221 6.17 -18.65 -2.26
CA ALA A 221 4.88 -18.80 -1.62
C ALA A 221 3.77 -18.01 -2.32
N ILE A 222 4.05 -16.80 -2.85
CA ILE A 222 3.09 -16.04 -3.66
C ILE A 222 2.76 -16.79 -4.96
N ILE A 223 3.76 -17.38 -5.64
CA ILE A 223 3.61 -18.07 -6.93
C ILE A 223 2.82 -19.38 -6.76
N GLU A 224 3.05 -20.10 -5.67
CA GLU A 224 2.41 -21.38 -5.36
C GLU A 224 1.01 -21.24 -4.74
N SER A 225 0.67 -20.08 -4.18
CA SER A 225 -0.61 -19.86 -3.53
C SER A 225 -1.74 -19.71 -4.52
N SER A 226 -2.90 -20.22 -4.12
CA SER A 226 -4.22 -19.97 -4.73
C SER A 226 -4.97 -18.89 -3.94
N GLU A 227 -6.14 -18.47 -4.42
CA GLU A 227 -7.00 -17.51 -3.73
C GLU A 227 -7.48 -18.02 -2.36
N GLU A 228 -7.69 -19.34 -2.22
CA GLU A 228 -8.13 -20.03 -1.02
C GLU A 228 -7.06 -20.07 0.09
N ASP A 229 -5.79 -19.91 -0.31
CA ASP A 229 -4.68 -19.83 0.63
C ASP A 229 -4.55 -18.44 1.28
N ILE A 230 -5.35 -17.46 0.84
CA ILE A 230 -5.35 -16.12 1.43
C ILE A 230 -6.41 -16.02 2.51
N VAL A 231 -5.96 -15.87 3.75
CA VAL A 231 -6.82 -15.79 4.94
C VAL A 231 -6.74 -14.42 5.61
N TRP A 232 -7.79 -14.04 6.34
CA TRP A 232 -7.82 -12.79 7.10
C TRP A 232 -7.40 -12.99 8.55
N THR A 233 -6.55 -12.09 9.03
CA THR A 233 -6.16 -12.00 10.44
C THR A 233 -6.34 -10.58 10.96
N ASN A 234 -6.64 -10.41 12.26
CA ASN A 234 -6.65 -9.11 12.92
C ASN A 234 -5.45 -8.91 13.85
N LYS A 235 -4.46 -9.82 13.80
CA LYS A 235 -3.31 -9.81 14.71
C LYS A 235 -2.25 -8.76 14.39
N ILE A 236 -2.31 -8.12 13.21
CA ILE A 236 -1.28 -7.17 12.77
C ILE A 236 -1.52 -5.78 13.38
N ALA A 237 -2.73 -5.24 13.23
CA ALA A 237 -3.06 -3.88 13.67
C ALA A 237 -4.48 -3.79 14.26
N GLY A 238 -5.11 -4.93 14.58
CA GLY A 238 -6.49 -5.00 15.04
C GLY A 238 -7.54 -4.72 13.96
N ASN A 239 -7.13 -4.58 12.69
CA ASN A 239 -7.99 -4.52 11.52
C ASN A 239 -7.78 -5.79 10.67
N ASN A 240 -8.69 -6.05 9.73
CA ASN A 240 -8.52 -7.15 8.80
C ASN A 240 -7.26 -6.96 7.95
N SER A 241 -6.46 -7.98 7.90
CA SER A 241 -5.26 -8.04 7.05
C SER A 241 -5.21 -9.40 6.36
N SER A 242 -4.91 -9.40 5.07
CA SER A 242 -4.79 -10.62 4.26
C SER A 242 -3.36 -11.13 4.28
N VAL A 243 -3.20 -12.41 4.57
CA VAL A 243 -1.92 -13.13 4.65
C VAL A 243 -2.03 -14.50 4.00
N ILE A 244 -0.91 -15.07 3.56
CA ILE A 244 -0.83 -16.46 3.10
C ILE A 244 -1.03 -17.40 4.30
N LYS A 245 -1.82 -18.46 4.10
CA LYS A 245 -2.12 -19.51 5.08
C LYS A 245 -0.92 -20.43 5.29
N THR A 246 0.13 -19.91 5.96
CA THR A 246 1.32 -20.67 6.31
C THR A 246 1.13 -21.45 7.62
N LYS A 247 2.05 -22.36 7.91
CA LYS A 247 2.08 -23.07 9.20
C LYS A 247 2.08 -22.11 10.39
N ASP A 248 2.94 -21.09 10.36
CA ASP A 248 3.09 -20.11 11.44
C ASP A 248 1.84 -19.26 11.65
N VAL A 249 1.19 -18.86 10.56
CA VAL A 249 -0.09 -18.14 10.61
C VAL A 249 -1.17 -18.99 11.26
N MET A 250 -1.25 -20.27 10.93
CA MET A 250 -2.28 -21.16 11.47
C MET A 250 -2.01 -21.56 12.92
N GLN A 251 -0.78 -21.86 13.28
CA GLN A 251 -0.38 -22.14 14.68
C GLN A 251 -0.58 -20.91 15.56
N GLY A 252 -0.23 -19.73 15.06
CA GLY A 252 -0.47 -18.47 15.74
C GLY A 252 -1.95 -18.13 15.90
N GLY A 253 -2.84 -18.73 15.10
CA GLY A 253 -4.26 -18.44 14.99
C GLY A 253 -4.56 -17.11 14.30
N LEU A 254 -5.76 -16.99 13.73
CA LEU A 254 -6.15 -15.83 12.90
C LEU A 254 -6.73 -14.65 13.69
N ARG A 255 -7.12 -14.88 14.95
CA ARG A 255 -7.79 -13.87 15.78
C ARG A 255 -6.97 -13.52 17.02
N THR A 256 -7.08 -12.27 17.44
CA THR A 256 -6.53 -11.83 18.72
C THR A 256 -7.24 -12.52 19.88
N GLY A 257 -6.52 -12.74 20.99
CA GLY A 257 -7.09 -13.33 22.19
C GLY A 257 -8.20 -12.46 22.83
N PRO A 258 -8.96 -13.03 23.79
CA PRO A 258 -10.15 -12.38 24.35
C PRO A 258 -9.85 -11.03 25.00
N VAL A 259 -8.74 -10.87 25.70
CA VAL A 259 -8.34 -9.61 26.33
C VAL A 259 -8.12 -8.50 25.30
N ILE A 260 -7.34 -8.78 24.25
CA ILE A 260 -7.09 -7.80 23.16
C ILE A 260 -8.37 -7.50 22.41
N ASN A 261 -9.22 -8.49 22.14
CA ASN A 261 -10.53 -8.29 21.51
C ASN A 261 -11.43 -7.39 22.36
N PHE A 262 -11.46 -7.57 23.67
CA PHE A 262 -12.17 -6.68 24.57
C PHE A 262 -11.63 -5.25 24.47
N MET A 263 -10.31 -5.06 24.55
CA MET A 263 -9.68 -3.73 24.41
C MET A 263 -10.00 -3.07 23.07
N LEU A 264 -10.01 -3.84 21.96
CA LEU A 264 -10.34 -3.33 20.61
C LEU A 264 -11.80 -2.82 20.49
N ARG A 265 -12.72 -3.35 21.31
CA ARG A 265 -14.12 -2.91 21.35
C ARG A 265 -14.33 -1.62 22.19
N GLN A 266 -13.41 -1.32 23.12
CA GLN A 266 -13.49 -0.18 24.02
C GLN A 266 -12.82 1.05 23.40
N SER A 267 -13.56 2.16 23.22
CA SER A 267 -13.05 3.38 22.55
C SER A 267 -11.75 3.93 23.19
N LYS A 268 -11.65 3.91 24.52
CA LYS A 268 -10.48 4.39 25.28
C LYS A 268 -9.27 3.44 25.21
N LEU A 269 -9.51 2.12 25.14
CA LEU A 269 -8.46 1.08 25.17
C LEU A 269 -7.99 0.67 23.77
N LYS A 270 -8.83 0.86 22.76
CA LYS A 270 -8.61 0.48 21.35
C LYS A 270 -7.25 0.95 20.81
N ARG A 271 -6.85 2.18 21.15
CA ARG A 271 -5.58 2.75 20.69
C ARG A 271 -4.37 1.98 21.24
N TYR A 272 -4.41 1.60 22.52
CA TYR A 272 -3.31 0.85 23.17
C TYR A 272 -3.22 -0.57 22.61
N ALA A 273 -4.36 -1.25 22.44
CA ALA A 273 -4.41 -2.56 21.80
C ALA A 273 -3.82 -2.54 20.39
N ARG A 274 -4.17 -1.54 19.59
CA ARG A 274 -3.61 -1.35 18.23
C ARG A 274 -2.11 -1.07 18.25
N MET A 275 -1.62 -0.21 19.14
CA MET A 275 -0.19 0.05 19.29
C MET A 275 0.59 -1.22 19.65
N TYR A 276 0.07 -2.01 20.59
CA TYR A 276 0.67 -3.29 20.96
C TYR A 276 0.72 -4.24 19.76
N LEU A 277 -0.41 -4.47 19.08
CA LEU A 277 -0.49 -5.35 17.91
C LEU A 277 0.45 -4.88 16.79
N MET A 278 0.52 -3.58 16.52
CA MET A 278 1.43 -3.04 15.52
C MET A 278 2.89 -3.27 15.88
N SER A 279 3.26 -3.08 17.16
CA SER A 279 4.64 -3.33 17.58
C SER A 279 5.05 -4.79 17.40
N GLN A 280 4.13 -5.73 17.68
CA GLN A 280 4.34 -7.16 17.43
C GLN A 280 4.35 -7.47 15.93
N GLY A 281 3.41 -6.89 15.17
CA GLY A 281 3.35 -7.05 13.72
C GLY A 281 4.64 -6.59 13.02
N LEU A 282 5.17 -5.42 13.38
CA LEU A 282 6.43 -4.91 12.82
C LEU A 282 7.62 -5.82 13.16
N LYS A 283 7.70 -6.37 14.38
CA LYS A 283 8.74 -7.35 14.74
C LYS A 283 8.68 -8.61 13.86
N ASN A 284 7.48 -9.12 13.63
CA ASN A 284 7.29 -10.28 12.75
C ASN A 284 7.66 -9.94 11.30
N TYR A 285 7.24 -8.79 10.78
CA TYR A 285 7.58 -8.36 9.42
C TYR A 285 9.07 -8.15 9.20
N ASN A 286 9.80 -7.61 10.18
CA ASN A 286 11.26 -7.47 10.06
C ASN A 286 11.94 -8.83 9.94
N LYS A 287 11.45 -9.84 10.67
CA LYS A 287 11.96 -11.21 10.53
C LYS A 287 11.61 -11.81 9.17
N THR A 288 10.35 -11.72 8.74
CA THR A 288 9.88 -12.32 7.49
C THR A 288 10.42 -11.66 6.22
N ALA A 289 10.99 -10.45 6.32
CA ALA A 289 11.54 -9.75 5.16
C ALA A 289 12.85 -10.38 4.67
N PHE A 290 13.71 -10.84 5.60
CA PHE A 290 15.07 -11.30 5.34
C PHE A 290 15.39 -12.65 5.96
N ASP A 291 14.48 -13.24 6.72
CA ASP A 291 14.65 -14.48 7.46
C ASP A 291 13.40 -15.34 7.29
N ASP A 292 13.60 -16.55 6.78
CA ASP A 292 12.52 -17.53 6.55
C ASP A 292 12.10 -18.27 7.83
N SER A 293 12.69 -17.93 8.99
CA SER A 293 12.35 -18.53 10.29
C SER A 293 10.91 -18.24 10.75
N VAL A 294 10.27 -17.18 10.18
CA VAL A 294 8.88 -16.83 10.47
C VAL A 294 8.14 -16.56 9.16
N GLN A 295 7.19 -17.42 8.81
CA GLN A 295 6.42 -17.33 7.57
C GLN A 295 5.11 -16.57 7.77
N PHE A 296 5.20 -15.26 7.98
CA PHE A 296 4.05 -14.37 8.15
C PHE A 296 3.94 -13.40 6.96
N TRP A 297 3.55 -13.91 5.80
CA TRP A 297 3.61 -13.23 4.52
C TRP A 297 2.26 -12.60 4.13
N GLN A 298 2.27 -11.30 3.86
CA GLN A 298 1.09 -10.59 3.36
C GLN A 298 0.92 -10.82 1.87
N ALA A 299 -0.28 -11.20 1.46
CA ALA A 299 -0.65 -11.28 0.06
C ALA A 299 -2.14 -11.04 -0.12
N GLY A 300 -2.53 -10.54 -1.29
CA GLY A 300 -3.92 -10.37 -1.70
C GLY A 300 -4.40 -11.54 -2.55
N LYS A 301 -5.70 -11.62 -2.76
CA LYS A 301 -6.37 -12.71 -3.48
C LYS A 301 -6.04 -12.79 -4.99
N GLY A 302 -5.29 -11.83 -5.51
CA GLY A 302 -4.72 -11.89 -6.87
C GLY A 302 -3.59 -12.91 -7.05
N VAL A 303 -3.09 -13.59 -5.99
CA VAL A 303 -2.02 -14.60 -6.08
C VAL A 303 -2.31 -15.69 -7.10
N GLY A 304 -3.57 -16.11 -7.23
CA GLY A 304 -3.96 -17.17 -8.15
C GLY A 304 -3.56 -16.94 -9.62
N ASN A 305 -3.37 -15.68 -10.01
CA ASN A 305 -2.94 -15.27 -11.35
C ASN A 305 -1.42 -14.99 -11.45
N ILE A 306 -0.65 -15.15 -10.35
CA ILE A 306 0.79 -14.89 -10.32
C ILE A 306 1.52 -16.23 -10.44
N LYS A 307 2.02 -16.57 -11.63
CA LYS A 307 2.62 -17.88 -11.92
C LYS A 307 4.13 -17.85 -12.10
N SER A 308 4.73 -16.66 -12.07
CA SER A 308 6.19 -16.51 -12.20
C SER A 308 6.67 -15.22 -11.55
N CYS A 309 7.95 -15.18 -11.18
CA CYS A 309 8.66 -13.96 -10.84
C CYS A 309 9.01 -13.23 -12.14
N LEU A 310 8.57 -11.97 -12.27
CA LEU A 310 8.84 -11.17 -13.47
C LEU A 310 10.07 -10.28 -13.28
N LEU A 311 10.82 -10.09 -14.37
CA LEU A 311 11.78 -9.01 -14.53
C LEU A 311 11.04 -7.84 -15.22
N TYR A 312 11.03 -6.66 -14.60
CA TYR A 312 10.52 -5.44 -15.23
C TYR A 312 11.62 -4.69 -16.00
N THR A 313 12.63 -5.39 -16.50
CA THR A 313 13.64 -4.83 -17.39
C THR A 313 13.17 -4.95 -18.82
N SER A 314 12.69 -3.86 -19.38
CA SER A 314 12.27 -3.65 -20.78
C SER A 314 11.10 -4.52 -21.27
N PRO A 315 10.06 -3.94 -21.90
CA PRO A 315 9.13 -4.77 -22.64
C PRO A 315 9.89 -5.49 -23.75
N SER A 316 9.79 -6.81 -23.75
CA SER A 316 10.23 -7.58 -24.92
C SER A 316 9.42 -7.10 -26.12
N PRO A 317 10.04 -6.83 -27.28
CA PRO A 317 9.29 -6.48 -28.50
C PRO A 317 8.36 -7.59 -29.00
N ARG A 318 8.22 -8.70 -28.26
CA ARG A 318 7.49 -9.91 -28.67
C ARG A 318 6.28 -10.26 -27.79
N ASP A 319 5.91 -9.46 -26.76
CA ASP A 319 4.74 -9.72 -25.92
C ASP A 319 3.59 -8.74 -26.18
#